data_ffdf0c72f7e4ef13c990bf3526b33aef
#
_entry.id   ffdf0c72f7e4ef13c990bf3526b33aef
#
_cell.length_a   1.000
_cell.length_b   1.000
_cell.length_c   1.000
_cell.angle_alpha   90.00
_cell.angle_beta   90.00
_cell.angle_gamma   90.00
#
_symmetry.space_group_name_H-M   'P 1'
#
loop_
_entity.id
_entity.type
_entity.pdbx_description
1 polymer ?
#
loop_
_entity_poly.entity_id
_entity_poly.type
_entity_poly.pdbx_seq_one_letter_code
_entity_poly.pdbx_strand_id
1 'polypeptide(L)'
;MHAGDELYARLRGPGKSMTVLATAWSDPANHGSGFDEPMLMTLGWGKGRVFHTTLGHDTAALACVGFAVTFQRGTEWAATGRVTQPVPKSFPTADTVSFRPDLAAMGDLPPLK
;
A
#
# COMPACT_ATOMS: atom_id res chain seq x y z
N MET A 1 -2.55 -0.56 10.27
CA MET A 1 -1.34 -1.45 10.18
C MET A 1 -1.38 -2.22 8.86
N HIS A 2 -0.25 -2.46 8.23
CA HIS A 2 -0.10 -3.31 7.04
C HIS A 2 0.46 -4.68 7.44
N ALA A 3 0.23 -5.72 6.63
CA ALA A 3 0.94 -7.00 6.78
C ALA A 3 2.45 -6.80 6.59
N GLY A 4 3.25 -7.80 6.97
CA GLY A 4 4.67 -7.82 6.61
C GLY A 4 4.82 -7.67 5.10
N ASP A 5 5.72 -6.80 4.65
CA ASP A 5 5.93 -6.47 3.25
C ASP A 5 7.38 -6.02 3.05
N GLU A 6 7.85 -5.97 1.80
CA GLU A 6 9.13 -5.37 1.49
C GLU A 6 8.99 -3.85 1.43
N LEU A 7 9.89 -3.16 2.15
CA LEU A 7 9.92 -1.70 2.16
C LEU A 7 10.93 -1.18 1.14
N TYR A 8 10.45 -0.68 0.02
CA TYR A 8 11.30 -0.06 -1.00
C TYR A 8 11.78 1.31 -0.54
N ALA A 9 13.09 1.47 -0.49
CA ALA A 9 13.73 2.70 -0.06
C ALA A 9 14.45 3.41 -1.21
N ARG A 10 14.69 4.70 -1.05
CA ARG A 10 15.47 5.52 -1.97
C ARG A 10 14.94 5.49 -3.40
N LEU A 11 13.64 5.56 -3.55
CA LEU A 11 13.00 5.67 -4.87
C LEU A 11 13.57 6.89 -5.62
N ARG A 12 13.73 6.75 -6.94
CA ARG A 12 14.16 7.87 -7.78
C ARG A 12 13.02 8.88 -7.89
N GLY A 13 13.34 10.12 -7.63
CA GLY A 13 12.37 11.20 -7.71
C GLY A 13 12.88 12.44 -6.96
N PRO A 14 12.02 13.31 -6.47
CA PRO A 14 10.56 13.23 -6.58
C PRO A 14 10.03 13.48 -7.99
N GLY A 15 8.91 12.85 -8.32
CA GLY A 15 8.14 13.21 -9.51
C GLY A 15 7.55 14.62 -9.37
N LYS A 16 7.47 15.37 -10.45
CA LYS A 16 6.74 16.63 -10.46
C LYS A 16 5.25 16.34 -10.20
N SER A 17 4.60 17.20 -9.45
CA SER A 17 3.17 17.07 -9.09
C SER A 17 2.82 15.77 -8.34
N MET A 18 3.75 15.28 -7.52
CA MET A 18 3.53 14.12 -6.65
C MET A 18 2.94 14.55 -5.31
N THR A 19 1.93 13.80 -4.85
CA THR A 19 1.41 13.88 -3.48
C THR A 19 1.65 12.55 -2.78
N VAL A 20 2.38 12.57 -1.67
CA VAL A 20 2.58 11.39 -0.82
C VAL A 20 1.36 11.24 0.09
N LEU A 21 0.71 10.08 0.05
CA LEU A 21 -0.48 9.76 0.84
C LEU A 21 -0.15 8.99 2.11
N ALA A 22 0.90 8.18 2.08
CA ALA A 22 1.37 7.41 3.22
C ALA A 22 2.86 7.13 3.11
N THR A 23 3.52 7.06 4.27
CA THR A 23 4.92 6.70 4.43
C THR A 23 5.07 5.53 5.39
N ALA A 24 6.24 4.89 5.37
CA ALA A 24 6.67 3.94 6.38
C ALA A 24 8.12 4.22 6.77
N TRP A 25 8.41 4.09 8.08
CA TRP A 25 9.77 4.24 8.60
C TRP A 25 10.65 3.08 8.15
N SER A 26 11.74 3.41 7.47
CA SER A 26 12.73 2.45 6.99
C SER A 26 13.84 2.31 8.03
N ASP A 27 13.68 1.35 8.95
CA ASP A 27 14.51 1.19 10.14
C ASP A 27 15.96 0.80 9.80
N PRO A 28 16.97 1.61 10.17
CA PRO A 28 18.38 1.28 9.97
C PRO A 28 18.83 -0.01 10.68
N ALA A 29 18.17 -0.41 11.77
CA ALA A 29 18.47 -1.67 12.46
C ALA A 29 18.15 -2.89 11.59
N ASN A 30 17.28 -2.72 10.60
CA ASN A 30 16.92 -3.73 9.59
C ASN A 30 17.47 -3.38 8.20
N HIS A 31 18.61 -2.74 8.12
CA HIS A 31 19.27 -2.28 6.88
C HIS A 31 18.48 -1.21 6.11
N GLY A 32 17.53 -0.54 6.76
CA GLY A 32 16.73 0.52 6.19
C GLY A 32 17.50 1.83 5.96
N SER A 33 16.84 2.77 5.29
CA SER A 33 17.42 4.06 4.90
C SER A 33 17.53 5.09 6.04
N GLY A 34 16.78 4.91 7.13
CA GLY A 34 16.65 5.88 8.22
C GLY A 34 15.71 7.04 7.89
N PHE A 35 14.83 6.88 6.92
CA PHE A 35 13.85 7.88 6.51
C PHE A 35 12.44 7.30 6.44
N ASP A 36 11.45 8.18 6.48
CA ASP A 36 10.08 7.84 6.12
C ASP A 36 9.96 7.74 4.60
N GLU A 37 9.95 6.51 4.10
CA GLU A 37 9.88 6.23 2.68
C GLU A 37 8.43 6.28 2.17
N PRO A 38 8.17 6.84 0.98
CA PRO A 38 6.83 6.94 0.44
C PRO A 38 6.30 5.59 -0.03
N MET A 39 5.14 5.19 0.50
CA MET A 39 4.48 3.92 0.18
C MET A 39 3.30 4.08 -0.77
N LEU A 40 2.52 5.14 -0.60
CA LEU A 40 1.36 5.45 -1.44
C LEU A 40 1.49 6.86 -1.97
N MET A 41 1.32 7.04 -3.27
CA MET A 41 1.47 8.32 -3.93
C MET A 41 0.46 8.51 -5.05
N THR A 42 0.14 9.77 -5.32
CA THR A 42 -0.59 10.16 -6.53
C THR A 42 0.23 11.17 -7.34
N LEU A 43 0.12 11.09 -8.65
CA LEU A 43 0.78 12.00 -9.59
C LEU A 43 -0.17 12.38 -10.71
N GLY A 44 0.04 13.59 -11.26
CA GLY A 44 -0.52 14.00 -12.53
C GLY A 44 0.50 13.79 -13.66
N TRP A 45 0.05 13.26 -14.78
CA TRP A 45 0.84 13.15 -16.00
C TRP A 45 0.01 13.60 -17.22
N GLY A 46 0.32 14.76 -17.76
CA GLY A 46 -0.50 15.37 -18.79
C GLY A 46 -1.94 15.57 -18.30
N LYS A 47 -2.91 14.97 -18.98
CA LYS A 47 -4.32 14.94 -18.55
C LYS A 47 -4.67 13.70 -17.71
N GLY A 48 -3.71 12.81 -17.49
CA GLY A 48 -3.91 11.55 -16.76
C GLY A 48 -3.60 11.67 -15.26
N ARG A 49 -3.99 10.64 -14.53
CA ARG A 49 -3.73 10.45 -13.10
C ARG A 49 -3.01 9.14 -12.91
N VAL A 50 -2.09 9.11 -11.97
CA VAL A 50 -1.34 7.92 -11.58
C VAL A 50 -1.53 7.71 -10.09
N PHE A 51 -1.96 6.53 -9.70
CA PHE A 51 -1.85 6.03 -8.35
C PHE A 51 -0.68 5.04 -8.30
N HIS A 52 0.26 5.28 -7.40
CA HIS A 52 1.44 4.45 -7.23
C HIS A 52 1.44 3.88 -5.81
N THR A 53 1.67 2.59 -5.70
CA THR A 53 1.94 1.90 -4.44
C THR A 53 3.22 1.07 -4.58
N THR A 54 4.03 1.05 -3.52
CA THR A 54 5.20 0.17 -3.39
C THR A 54 4.90 -1.07 -2.55
N LEU A 55 3.67 -1.19 -2.05
CA LEU A 55 3.20 -2.34 -1.27
C LEU A 55 2.80 -3.50 -2.18
N GLY A 56 2.76 -4.71 -1.63
CA GLY A 56 2.27 -5.89 -2.34
C GLY A 56 3.37 -6.77 -2.91
N HIS A 57 4.49 -6.94 -2.21
CA HIS A 57 5.62 -7.74 -2.68
C HIS A 57 5.30 -9.24 -2.76
N ASP A 58 4.57 -9.77 -1.81
CA ASP A 58 4.26 -11.19 -1.72
C ASP A 58 2.76 -11.48 -1.52
N THR A 59 2.41 -12.77 -1.45
CA THR A 59 1.02 -13.21 -1.29
C THR A 59 0.41 -12.76 0.03
N ALA A 60 1.18 -12.66 1.11
CA ALA A 60 0.70 -12.19 2.41
C ALA A 60 0.38 -10.69 2.34
N ALA A 61 1.26 -9.90 1.75
CA ALA A 61 1.04 -8.47 1.53
C ALA A 61 -0.17 -8.21 0.62
N LEU A 62 -0.32 -8.98 -0.47
CA LEU A 62 -1.48 -8.90 -1.38
C LEU A 62 -2.79 -9.33 -0.71
N ALA A 63 -2.74 -10.25 0.26
CA ALA A 63 -3.90 -10.70 1.01
C ALA A 63 -4.36 -9.68 2.08
N CYS A 64 -3.53 -8.70 2.43
CA CYS A 64 -3.91 -7.65 3.38
C CYS A 64 -5.08 -6.84 2.86
N VAL A 65 -6.15 -6.72 3.68
CA VAL A 65 -7.33 -5.90 3.32
C VAL A 65 -6.93 -4.45 3.07
N GLY A 66 -5.97 -3.93 3.83
CA GLY A 66 -5.45 -2.58 3.63
C GLY A 66 -4.86 -2.38 2.24
N PHE A 67 -4.04 -3.34 1.76
CA PHE A 67 -3.52 -3.31 0.39
C PHE A 67 -4.64 -3.38 -0.64
N ALA A 68 -5.49 -4.40 -0.56
CA ALA A 68 -6.54 -4.64 -1.56
C ALA A 68 -7.48 -3.43 -1.72
N VAL A 69 -7.92 -2.85 -0.60
CA VAL A 69 -8.83 -1.70 -0.59
C VAL A 69 -8.14 -0.45 -1.13
N THR A 70 -6.92 -0.16 -0.71
CA THR A 70 -6.19 1.02 -1.21
C THR A 70 -5.87 0.90 -2.69
N PHE A 71 -5.49 -0.30 -3.15
CA PHE A 71 -5.22 -0.55 -4.57
C PHE A 71 -6.48 -0.37 -5.44
N GLN A 72 -7.61 -0.94 -5.02
CA GLN A 72 -8.89 -0.79 -5.73
C GLN A 72 -9.33 0.66 -5.79
N ARG A 73 -9.29 1.37 -4.66
CA ARG A 73 -9.67 2.79 -4.58
C ARG A 73 -8.72 3.69 -5.37
N GLY A 74 -7.42 3.41 -5.32
CA GLY A 74 -6.42 4.11 -6.11
C GLY A 74 -6.61 3.91 -7.61
N THR A 75 -6.96 2.69 -8.03
CA THR A 75 -7.29 2.37 -9.42
C THR A 75 -8.56 3.11 -9.88
N GLU A 76 -9.62 3.10 -9.07
CA GLU A 76 -10.84 3.85 -9.36
C GLU A 76 -10.55 5.35 -9.53
N TRP A 77 -9.77 5.93 -8.61
CA TRP A 77 -9.38 7.34 -8.68
C TRP A 77 -8.55 7.64 -9.94
N ALA A 78 -7.60 6.80 -10.28
CA ALA A 78 -6.77 7.00 -11.47
C ALA A 78 -7.62 6.99 -12.74
N ALA A 79 -8.60 6.09 -12.81
CA ALA A 79 -9.50 5.97 -13.97
C ALA A 79 -10.52 7.11 -14.04
N THR A 80 -11.16 7.48 -12.92
CA THR A 80 -12.37 8.32 -12.91
C THR A 80 -12.18 9.70 -12.29
N GLY A 81 -11.11 9.91 -11.49
CA GLY A 81 -10.90 11.10 -10.67
C GLY A 81 -11.73 11.11 -9.37
N ARG A 82 -12.47 10.05 -9.09
CA ARG A 82 -13.32 9.90 -7.89
C ARG A 82 -13.06 8.57 -7.21
N VAL A 83 -13.46 8.48 -5.94
CA VAL A 83 -13.49 7.23 -5.19
C VAL A 83 -14.89 7.06 -4.63
N THR A 84 -15.60 6.04 -5.10
CA THR A 84 -16.96 5.71 -4.65
C THR A 84 -17.00 4.46 -3.76
N GLN A 85 -15.98 3.61 -3.85
CA GLN A 85 -15.88 2.40 -3.03
C GLN A 85 -15.78 2.75 -1.54
N PRO A 86 -16.65 2.21 -0.68
CA PRO A 86 -16.56 2.43 0.76
C PRO A 86 -15.35 1.72 1.34
N VAL A 87 -14.89 2.21 2.49
CA VAL A 87 -13.91 1.48 3.31
C VAL A 87 -14.66 0.42 4.11
N PRO A 88 -14.34 -0.88 3.99
CA PRO A 88 -15.04 -1.93 4.71
C PRO A 88 -14.72 -1.88 6.22
N LYS A 89 -15.62 -2.45 7.03
CA LYS A 89 -15.42 -2.56 8.49
C LYS A 89 -14.19 -3.39 8.87
N SER A 90 -13.77 -4.31 7.99
CA SER A 90 -12.58 -5.13 8.15
C SER A 90 -11.29 -4.40 7.76
N PHE A 91 -11.33 -3.11 7.42
CA PHE A 91 -10.11 -2.35 7.12
C PHE A 91 -9.19 -2.34 8.36
N PRO A 92 -7.86 -2.52 8.17
CA PRO A 92 -6.91 -2.51 9.28
C PRO A 92 -6.98 -1.25 10.13
N THR A 93 -6.67 -1.39 11.41
CA THR A 93 -6.51 -0.27 12.34
C THR A 93 -5.04 0.11 12.50
N ALA A 94 -4.72 1.04 13.42
CA ALA A 94 -3.35 1.37 13.78
C ALA A 94 -2.60 0.17 14.41
N ASP A 95 -3.33 -0.72 15.10
CA ASP A 95 -2.76 -1.78 15.92
C ASP A 95 -3.05 -3.19 15.39
N THR A 96 -3.90 -3.30 14.36
CA THR A 96 -4.37 -4.61 13.86
C THR A 96 -4.28 -4.68 12.34
N VAL A 97 -3.65 -5.71 11.83
CA VAL A 97 -3.73 -6.11 10.43
C VAL A 97 -4.97 -6.98 10.21
N SER A 98 -5.52 -6.97 9.01
CA SER A 98 -6.61 -7.87 8.60
C SER A 98 -6.33 -8.45 7.21
N PHE A 99 -6.78 -9.69 7.00
CA PHE A 99 -6.56 -10.42 5.76
C PHE A 99 -7.90 -10.77 5.10
N ARG A 100 -7.84 -10.92 3.81
CA ARG A 100 -8.97 -11.37 2.99
C ARG A 100 -9.25 -12.86 3.28
N PRO A 101 -10.46 -13.23 3.73
CA PRO A 101 -10.76 -14.60 4.11
C PRO A 101 -10.73 -15.58 2.92
N ASP A 102 -11.01 -15.12 1.71
CA ASP A 102 -10.96 -15.90 0.48
C ASP A 102 -9.52 -16.34 0.12
N LEU A 103 -8.51 -15.57 0.52
CA LEU A 103 -7.11 -15.91 0.32
C LEU A 103 -6.52 -16.71 1.48
N ALA A 104 -7.06 -16.56 2.69
CA ALA A 104 -6.67 -17.38 3.84
C ALA A 104 -6.99 -18.88 3.61
N ALA A 105 -8.01 -19.18 2.82
CA ALA A 105 -8.38 -20.55 2.44
C ALA A 105 -7.43 -21.20 1.43
N MET A 106 -6.53 -20.44 0.80
CA MET A 106 -5.55 -20.97 -0.17
C MET A 106 -4.29 -21.56 0.47
N GLY A 107 -4.21 -21.57 1.81
CA GLY A 107 -3.25 -22.42 2.55
C GLY A 107 -1.81 -21.94 2.65
N ASP A 108 -1.42 -20.87 1.97
CA ASP A 108 -0.02 -20.43 1.85
C ASP A 108 0.30 -19.09 2.53
N LEU A 109 -0.58 -18.61 3.42
CA LEU A 109 -0.24 -17.43 4.20
C LEU A 109 0.74 -17.81 5.31
N PRO A 110 1.95 -17.23 5.36
CA PRO A 110 2.89 -17.50 6.44
C PRO A 110 2.27 -17.10 7.78
N PRO A 111 2.61 -17.81 8.88
CA PRO A 111 2.15 -17.41 10.19
C PRO A 111 2.58 -15.99 10.50
N LEU A 112 1.66 -15.21 11.04
CA LEU A 112 1.96 -13.86 11.54
C LEU A 112 3.10 -13.94 12.55
N LYS A 113 4.17 -13.25 12.28
CA LYS A 113 5.28 -13.09 13.23
C LYS A 113 5.01 -11.92 14.14
#